data_814c6523ec7d8d547e5df71a5ad96265
#
_entry.id   814c6523ec7d8d547e5df71a5ad96265
#
_cell.length_a   1.000
_cell.length_b   1.000
_cell.length_c   1.000
_cell.angle_alpha   90.00
_cell.angle_beta   90.00
_cell.angle_gamma   90.00
#
_symmetry.space_group_name_H-M   'P 1'
#
loop_
_entity.id
_entity.type
_entity.pdbx_description
1 polymer ?
#
loop_
_entity_poly.entity_id
_entity_poly.type
_entity_poly.pdbx_seq_one_letter_code
_entity_poly.pdbx_strand_id
1 'polypeptide(L)'
;FWFFSYHDKSHLVVNNATLSSQLQLLKDPNVLRYCQYYSVVFGGYVGLALWMTKYYVTTYDFDLKQAALLAACFSLPGGVLRALGGWISDKYGAYHVTWGVMWVCLGSLFLLSYPQTHMVIETVNGPMTWDIGLSPIPFTVLLFIVGIAMAVGKASVFKFISDEYSSNIGAVSGIVGLVGGLAGF
;
A
#
# COMPACT_ATOMS: atom_id res chain seq x y z
N PHE A 1 17.92 11.76 -8.19
CA PHE A 1 17.46 12.48 -9.38
C PHE A 1 17.65 11.58 -10.60
N TRP A 2 16.72 10.64 -10.85
CA TRP A 2 16.70 9.90 -12.09
C TRP A 2 15.61 10.49 -12.96
N PHE A 3 16.02 11.15 -14.02
CA PHE A 3 15.17 11.65 -15.09
C PHE A 3 14.32 10.51 -15.65
N PHE A 4 12.99 10.67 -15.59
CA PHE A 4 12.09 9.90 -16.44
C PHE A 4 12.33 10.35 -17.87
N SER A 5 13.17 9.64 -18.59
CA SER A 5 13.22 9.73 -20.04
C SER A 5 11.93 9.09 -20.55
N TYR A 6 11.04 9.90 -21.07
CA TYR A 6 9.89 9.44 -21.84
C TYR A 6 10.43 8.82 -23.13
N HIS A 7 10.75 7.53 -23.05
CA HIS A 7 11.15 6.76 -24.22
C HIS A 7 9.88 6.13 -24.79
N ASP A 8 9.59 6.47 -26.03
CA ASP A 8 8.57 5.76 -26.82
C ASP A 8 8.92 4.27 -26.87
N LYS A 9 8.10 3.46 -26.22
CA LYS A 9 8.26 2.01 -26.12
C LYS A 9 7.35 1.25 -27.09
N SER A 10 6.88 1.91 -28.12
CA SER A 10 6.04 1.32 -29.17
C SER A 10 6.68 0.10 -29.85
N HIS A 11 8.01 -0.04 -29.76
CA HIS A 11 8.75 -1.20 -30.29
C HIS A 11 8.62 -2.46 -29.42
N LEU A 12 8.11 -2.36 -28.17
CA LEU A 12 7.87 -3.51 -27.29
C LEU A 12 6.49 -4.16 -27.53
N VAL A 13 5.99 -4.12 -28.76
CA VAL A 13 4.73 -4.79 -29.11
C VAL A 13 4.91 -6.29 -29.04
N VAL A 14 4.35 -6.90 -28.00
CA VAL A 14 4.30 -8.35 -27.86
C VAL A 14 3.14 -8.87 -28.72
N ASN A 15 3.43 -9.21 -29.97
CA ASN A 15 2.44 -9.65 -30.95
C ASN A 15 1.87 -11.06 -30.69
N ASN A 16 2.45 -11.84 -29.77
CA ASN A 16 1.95 -13.15 -29.38
C ASN A 16 1.99 -13.25 -27.85
N ALA A 17 0.83 -13.49 -27.22
CA ALA A 17 0.68 -13.65 -25.77
C ALA A 17 1.24 -14.98 -25.25
N THR A 18 2.48 -15.32 -25.62
CA THR A 18 3.20 -16.45 -25.06
C THR A 18 3.81 -16.07 -23.72
N LEU A 19 3.83 -17.03 -22.78
CA LEU A 19 4.42 -16.84 -21.44
C LEU A 19 5.87 -16.30 -21.52
N SER A 20 6.63 -16.75 -22.50
CA SER A 20 8.01 -16.30 -22.72
C SER A 20 8.10 -14.81 -23.07
N SER A 21 7.17 -14.27 -23.84
CA SER A 21 7.13 -12.85 -24.19
C SER A 21 6.69 -11.98 -23.00
N GLN A 22 5.78 -12.46 -22.16
CA GLN A 22 5.41 -11.78 -20.94
C GLN A 22 6.57 -11.74 -19.92
N LEU A 23 7.34 -12.83 -19.79
CA LEU A 23 8.53 -12.86 -18.94
C LEU A 23 9.64 -11.90 -19.41
N GLN A 24 9.70 -11.57 -20.70
CA GLN A 24 10.62 -10.55 -21.20
C GLN A 24 10.31 -9.15 -20.66
N LEU A 25 9.04 -8.84 -20.39
CA LEU A 25 8.64 -7.57 -19.79
C LEU A 25 9.19 -7.40 -18.35
N LEU A 26 9.46 -8.49 -17.62
CA LEU A 26 10.12 -8.44 -16.33
C LEU A 26 11.58 -7.95 -16.40
N LYS A 27 12.19 -7.93 -17.59
CA LYS A 27 13.54 -7.35 -17.77
C LYS A 27 13.51 -5.83 -17.87
N ASP A 28 12.33 -5.23 -18.10
CA ASP A 28 12.20 -3.76 -18.11
C ASP A 28 12.26 -3.22 -16.67
N PRO A 29 13.22 -2.36 -16.34
CA PRO A 29 13.37 -1.80 -15.01
C PRO A 29 12.16 -0.98 -14.54
N ASN A 30 11.37 -0.41 -15.46
CA ASN A 30 10.16 0.32 -15.11
C ASN A 30 9.04 -0.64 -14.67
N VAL A 31 8.89 -1.78 -15.35
CA VAL A 31 7.93 -2.82 -14.94
C VAL A 31 8.27 -3.34 -13.53
N LEU A 32 9.56 -3.60 -13.26
CA LEU A 32 10.00 -4.00 -11.91
C LEU A 32 9.70 -2.93 -10.86
N ARG A 33 9.88 -1.65 -11.20
CA ARG A 33 9.55 -0.52 -10.32
C ARG A 33 8.05 -0.45 -10.03
N TYR A 34 7.19 -0.68 -11.03
CA TYR A 34 5.75 -0.73 -10.82
C TYR A 34 5.32 -1.94 -9.99
N CYS A 35 6.00 -3.07 -10.16
CA CYS A 35 5.84 -4.22 -9.28
C CYS A 35 6.15 -3.86 -7.82
N GLN A 36 7.26 -3.15 -7.56
CA GLN A 36 7.61 -2.69 -6.21
C GLN A 36 6.56 -1.74 -5.64
N TYR A 37 6.14 -0.73 -6.41
CA TYR A 37 5.11 0.20 -5.94
C TYR A 37 3.80 -0.52 -5.63
N TYR A 38 3.38 -1.43 -6.50
CA TYR A 38 2.14 -2.17 -6.31
C TYR A 38 2.23 -3.19 -5.16
N SER A 39 3.40 -3.78 -4.93
CA SER A 39 3.65 -4.62 -3.76
C SER A 39 3.45 -3.86 -2.45
N VAL A 40 3.85 -2.60 -2.37
CA VAL A 40 3.62 -1.77 -1.19
C VAL A 40 2.14 -1.44 -1.03
N VAL A 41 1.50 -0.88 -2.07
CA VAL A 41 0.13 -0.35 -1.94
C VAL A 41 -0.96 -1.42 -2.02
N PHE A 42 -0.70 -2.57 -2.64
CA PHE A 42 -1.64 -3.67 -2.73
C PHE A 42 -1.23 -4.84 -1.82
N GLY A 43 0.01 -5.32 -1.91
CA GLY A 43 0.50 -6.38 -1.04
C GLY A 43 0.47 -5.97 0.44
N GLY A 44 1.00 -4.80 0.77
CA GLY A 44 0.93 -4.25 2.12
C GLY A 44 -0.51 -4.05 2.60
N TYR A 45 -1.42 -3.62 1.72
CA TYR A 45 -2.84 -3.51 2.03
C TYR A 45 -3.47 -4.87 2.38
N VAL A 46 -3.20 -5.91 1.59
CA VAL A 46 -3.71 -7.27 1.84
C VAL A 46 -3.14 -7.81 3.15
N GLY A 47 -1.84 -7.69 3.37
CA GLY A 47 -1.19 -8.10 4.61
C GLY A 47 -1.81 -7.42 5.83
N LEU A 48 -1.98 -6.10 5.82
CA LEU A 48 -2.63 -5.38 6.91
C LEU A 48 -4.08 -5.84 7.11
N ALA A 49 -4.85 -6.01 6.03
CA ALA A 49 -6.24 -6.47 6.14
C ALA A 49 -6.37 -7.84 6.81
N LEU A 50 -5.44 -8.76 6.52
CA LEU A 50 -5.44 -10.10 7.11
C LEU A 50 -5.06 -10.10 8.60
N TRP A 51 -4.13 -9.21 9.00
CA TRP A 51 -3.61 -9.20 10.37
C TRP A 51 -4.33 -8.29 11.33
N MET A 52 -5.05 -7.27 10.86
CA MET A 52 -5.64 -6.24 11.73
C MET A 52 -6.67 -6.78 12.71
N THR A 53 -7.55 -7.68 12.29
CA THR A 53 -8.53 -8.27 13.21
C THR A 53 -7.84 -8.98 14.38
N LYS A 54 -6.82 -9.79 14.08
CA LYS A 54 -6.03 -10.47 15.12
C LYS A 54 -5.32 -9.47 16.03
N TYR A 55 -4.73 -8.42 15.44
CA TYR A 55 -4.03 -7.39 16.21
C TYR A 55 -4.95 -6.68 17.20
N TYR A 56 -6.16 -6.29 16.80
CA TYR A 56 -7.14 -5.67 17.70
C TYR A 56 -7.55 -6.59 18.85
N VAL A 57 -7.74 -7.87 18.58
CA VAL A 57 -8.06 -8.85 19.64
C VAL A 57 -6.91 -9.04 20.60
N THR A 58 -5.67 -9.20 20.09
CA THR A 58 -4.52 -9.57 20.93
C THR A 58 -3.88 -8.38 21.67
N THR A 59 -3.96 -7.17 21.09
CA THR A 59 -3.28 -5.99 21.65
C THR A 59 -4.20 -5.09 22.45
N TYR A 60 -5.48 -5.03 22.06
CA TYR A 60 -6.46 -4.15 22.70
C TYR A 60 -7.60 -4.90 23.40
N ASP A 61 -7.55 -6.23 23.47
CA ASP A 61 -8.55 -7.10 24.10
C ASP A 61 -9.99 -6.86 23.58
N PHE A 62 -10.15 -6.47 22.32
CA PHE A 62 -11.46 -6.31 21.73
C PHE A 62 -12.11 -7.65 21.42
N ASP A 63 -13.44 -7.72 21.58
CA ASP A 63 -14.21 -8.83 21.07
C ASP A 63 -14.05 -8.98 19.54
N LEU A 64 -14.08 -10.23 19.06
CA LEU A 64 -13.86 -10.57 17.65
C LEU A 64 -14.75 -9.75 16.70
N LYS A 65 -16.01 -9.49 17.09
CA LYS A 65 -16.96 -8.71 16.30
C LYS A 65 -16.52 -7.23 16.17
N GLN A 66 -16.11 -6.63 17.28
CA GLN A 66 -15.61 -5.25 17.32
C GLN A 66 -14.31 -5.12 16.54
N ALA A 67 -13.37 -6.04 16.75
CA ALA A 67 -12.10 -6.10 16.02
C ALA A 67 -12.31 -6.21 14.51
N ALA A 68 -13.25 -7.06 14.08
CA ALA A 68 -13.59 -7.20 12.65
C ALA A 68 -14.21 -5.92 12.05
N LEU A 69 -15.07 -5.21 12.81
CA LEU A 69 -15.64 -3.93 12.37
C LEU A 69 -14.57 -2.85 12.22
N LEU A 70 -13.63 -2.75 13.17
CA LEU A 70 -12.51 -1.81 13.10
C LEU A 70 -11.56 -2.13 11.94
N ALA A 71 -11.27 -3.41 11.72
CA ALA A 71 -10.50 -3.85 10.56
C ALA A 71 -11.23 -3.56 9.22
N ALA A 72 -12.56 -3.64 9.20
CA ALA A 72 -13.36 -3.27 8.04
C ALA A 72 -13.26 -1.77 7.71
N CYS A 73 -13.11 -0.89 8.71
CA CYS A 73 -12.88 0.55 8.48
C CYS A 73 -11.63 0.83 7.65
N PHE A 74 -10.59 -0.02 7.76
CA PHE A 74 -9.41 0.05 6.89
C PHE A 74 -9.73 -0.44 5.47
N SER A 75 -10.50 -1.51 5.34
CA SER A 75 -10.74 -2.19 4.06
C SER A 75 -11.77 -1.48 3.17
N LEU A 76 -12.81 -0.89 3.76
CA LEU A 76 -13.89 -0.22 3.03
C LEU A 76 -13.42 0.93 2.12
N PRO A 77 -12.55 1.86 2.58
CA PRO A 77 -12.04 2.93 1.72
C PRO A 77 -11.29 2.40 0.51
N GLY A 78 -10.64 1.26 0.66
CA GLY A 78 -9.81 0.64 -0.37
C GLY A 78 -10.53 0.28 -1.66
N GLY A 79 -11.83 -0.03 -1.58
CA GLY A 79 -12.67 -0.30 -2.75
C GLY A 79 -13.23 0.97 -3.38
N VAL A 80 -13.87 1.82 -2.56
CA VAL A 80 -14.62 3.00 -3.03
C VAL A 80 -13.68 4.11 -3.50
N LEU A 81 -12.63 4.41 -2.74
CA LEU A 81 -11.74 5.53 -3.01
C LEU A 81 -10.72 5.27 -4.13
N ARG A 82 -10.68 4.05 -4.66
CA ARG A 82 -9.84 3.76 -5.83
C ARG A 82 -10.25 4.57 -7.06
N ALA A 83 -11.54 4.82 -7.25
CA ALA A 83 -12.03 5.66 -8.34
C ALA A 83 -11.57 7.12 -8.19
N LEU A 84 -11.61 7.65 -6.95
CA LEU A 84 -11.05 8.98 -6.65
C LEU A 84 -9.54 9.04 -6.89
N GLY A 85 -8.82 7.97 -6.58
CA GLY A 85 -7.39 7.85 -6.85
C GLY A 85 -7.06 7.94 -8.34
N GLY A 86 -7.89 7.35 -9.21
CA GLY A 86 -7.78 7.50 -10.66
C GLY A 86 -7.92 8.97 -11.08
N TRP A 87 -9.01 9.62 -10.66
CA TRP A 87 -9.26 11.03 -10.96
C TRP A 87 -8.14 11.96 -10.46
N ILE A 88 -7.64 11.75 -9.24
CA ILE A 88 -6.50 12.51 -8.69
C ILE A 88 -5.24 12.29 -9.55
N SER A 89 -4.98 11.05 -9.96
CA SER A 89 -3.82 10.71 -10.78
C SER A 89 -3.90 11.30 -12.19
N ASP A 90 -5.10 11.40 -12.75
CA ASP A 90 -5.33 12.09 -14.04
C ASP A 90 -5.08 13.59 -13.94
N LYS A 91 -5.45 14.22 -12.81
CA LYS A 91 -5.33 15.67 -12.61
C LYS A 91 -3.91 16.10 -12.24
N TYR A 92 -3.23 15.37 -11.37
CA TYR A 92 -1.93 15.76 -10.79
C TYR A 92 -0.74 14.96 -11.34
N GLY A 93 -1.02 13.95 -12.16
CA GLY A 93 -0.03 13.03 -12.70
C GLY A 93 0.32 11.89 -11.74
N ALA A 94 0.47 10.68 -12.31
CA ALA A 94 0.71 9.46 -11.55
C ALA A 94 1.97 9.55 -10.66
N TYR A 95 3.01 10.23 -11.11
CA TYR A 95 4.26 10.39 -10.37
C TYR A 95 4.07 11.12 -9.04
N HIS A 96 3.47 12.31 -9.07
CA HIS A 96 3.28 13.12 -7.85
C HIS A 96 2.34 12.43 -6.85
N VAL A 97 1.30 11.78 -7.37
CA VAL A 97 0.33 11.05 -6.54
C VAL A 97 0.99 9.85 -5.87
N THR A 98 1.72 9.02 -6.63
CA THR A 98 2.43 7.86 -6.08
C THR A 98 3.46 8.29 -5.03
N TRP A 99 4.23 9.35 -5.31
CA TRP A 99 5.21 9.89 -4.37
C TRP A 99 4.55 10.36 -3.07
N GLY A 100 3.47 11.13 -3.17
CA GLY A 100 2.70 11.57 -2.00
C GLY A 100 2.14 10.41 -1.19
N VAL A 101 1.56 9.40 -1.85
CA VAL A 101 1.07 8.18 -1.20
C VAL A 101 2.17 7.45 -0.44
N MET A 102 3.36 7.29 -1.05
CA MET A 102 4.49 6.62 -0.38
C MET A 102 4.93 7.35 0.89
N TRP A 103 4.97 8.69 0.87
CA TRP A 103 5.29 9.48 2.07
C TRP A 103 4.22 9.37 3.15
N VAL A 104 2.94 9.43 2.78
CA VAL A 104 1.84 9.24 3.75
C VAL A 104 1.89 7.84 4.35
N CYS A 105 2.09 6.81 3.53
CA CYS A 105 2.24 5.44 4.03
C CYS A 105 3.44 5.30 4.95
N LEU A 106 4.61 5.84 4.56
CA LEU A 106 5.83 5.78 5.37
C LEU A 106 5.63 6.43 6.74
N GLY A 107 5.12 7.66 6.77
CA GLY A 107 4.90 8.38 8.04
C GLY A 107 3.86 7.71 8.93
N SER A 108 2.72 7.30 8.34
CA SER A 108 1.66 6.64 9.11
C SER A 108 2.08 5.26 9.62
N LEU A 109 2.75 4.45 8.80
CA LEU A 109 3.25 3.13 9.20
C LEU A 109 4.37 3.24 10.23
N PHE A 110 5.23 4.27 10.13
CA PHE A 110 6.23 4.55 11.15
C PHE A 110 5.58 4.81 12.51
N LEU A 111 4.52 5.62 12.57
CA LEU A 111 3.78 5.87 13.80
C LEU A 111 3.06 4.61 14.29
N LEU A 112 2.48 3.82 13.39
CA LEU A 112 1.81 2.56 13.72
C LEU A 112 2.77 1.46 14.19
N SER A 113 4.04 1.53 13.83
CA SER A 113 5.07 0.55 14.24
C SER A 113 5.53 0.72 15.69
N TYR A 114 5.10 1.79 16.36
CA TYR A 114 5.49 2.04 17.75
C TYR A 114 4.89 0.98 18.68
N PRO A 115 5.72 0.20 19.40
CA PRO A 115 5.23 -0.88 20.24
C PRO A 115 4.52 -0.35 21.50
N GLN A 116 3.55 -1.10 22.00
CA GLN A 116 3.00 -0.89 23.33
C GLN A 116 4.10 -1.19 24.33
N THR A 117 4.60 -0.15 25.01
CA THR A 117 5.72 -0.27 25.95
C THR A 117 5.25 0.12 27.35
N HIS A 118 5.38 -0.80 28.29
CA HIS A 118 5.17 -0.57 29.71
C HIS A 118 6.52 -0.31 30.37
N MET A 119 6.78 0.92 30.78
CA MET A 119 8.01 1.29 31.47
C MET A 119 7.72 1.44 32.97
N VAL A 120 8.39 0.66 33.80
CA VAL A 120 8.36 0.80 35.24
C VAL A 120 9.65 1.48 35.68
N ILE A 121 9.53 2.68 36.24
CA ILE A 121 10.65 3.45 36.77
C ILE A 121 10.55 3.39 38.30
N GLU A 122 11.53 2.79 38.94
CA GLU A 122 11.64 2.84 40.39
C GLU A 122 12.08 4.23 40.85
N THR A 123 11.20 4.92 41.58
CA THR A 123 11.51 6.24 42.14
C THR A 123 11.57 6.12 43.68
N VAL A 124 12.16 7.14 44.31
CA VAL A 124 12.28 7.22 45.80
C VAL A 124 10.91 7.14 46.48
N ASN A 125 9.83 7.49 45.79
CA ASN A 125 8.46 7.47 46.30
C ASN A 125 7.66 6.21 45.87
N GLY A 126 8.32 5.20 45.27
CA GLY A 126 7.69 3.98 44.77
C GLY A 126 7.77 3.82 43.28
N PRO A 127 7.37 2.66 42.71
CA PRO A 127 7.40 2.40 41.29
C PRO A 127 6.38 3.28 40.56
N MET A 128 6.87 4.01 39.57
CA MET A 128 6.05 4.80 38.66
C MET A 128 5.94 4.07 37.31
N THR A 129 4.72 3.77 36.87
CA THR A 129 4.46 3.10 35.60
C THR A 129 4.11 4.12 34.53
N TRP A 130 4.82 4.04 33.40
CA TRP A 130 4.52 4.83 32.21
C TRP A 130 4.16 3.88 31.07
N ASP A 131 2.94 4.05 30.57
CA ASP A 131 2.43 3.32 29.43
C ASP A 131 2.59 4.18 28.18
N ILE A 132 3.51 3.78 27.31
CA ILE A 132 3.77 4.48 26.05
C ILE A 132 3.26 3.58 24.93
N GLY A 133 2.23 4.03 24.21
CA GLY A 133 1.65 3.29 23.10
C GLY A 133 0.49 4.04 22.47
N LEU A 134 0.12 3.65 21.25
CA LEU A 134 -1.06 4.20 20.59
C LEU A 134 -2.31 3.57 21.22
N SER A 135 -3.23 4.40 21.68
CA SER A 135 -4.56 3.94 22.06
C SER A 135 -5.35 3.49 20.81
N PRO A 136 -6.41 2.68 20.96
CA PRO A 136 -7.14 2.10 19.83
C PRO A 136 -7.68 3.12 18.82
N ILE A 137 -8.10 4.30 19.30
CA ILE A 137 -8.71 5.34 18.45
C ILE A 137 -7.69 5.94 17.50
N PRO A 138 -6.56 6.57 17.93
CA PRO A 138 -5.56 7.11 17.01
C PRO A 138 -4.92 6.01 16.15
N PHE A 139 -4.77 4.79 16.64
CA PHE A 139 -4.33 3.65 15.84
C PHE A 139 -5.29 3.41 14.67
N THR A 140 -6.60 3.34 14.91
CA THR A 140 -7.61 3.12 13.88
C THR A 140 -7.67 4.28 12.88
N VAL A 141 -7.53 5.53 13.35
CA VAL A 141 -7.49 6.72 12.47
C VAL A 141 -6.27 6.68 11.54
N LEU A 142 -5.09 6.38 12.06
CA LEU A 142 -3.88 6.23 11.24
C LEU A 142 -4.03 5.09 10.23
N LEU A 143 -4.60 3.97 10.66
CA LEU A 143 -4.86 2.83 9.78
C LEU A 143 -5.84 3.18 8.66
N PHE A 144 -6.88 3.96 8.96
CA PHE A 144 -7.82 4.48 7.96
C PHE A 144 -7.13 5.39 6.94
N ILE A 145 -6.23 6.28 7.39
CA ILE A 145 -5.42 7.14 6.51
C ILE A 145 -4.54 6.29 5.58
N VAL A 146 -3.88 5.25 6.10
CA VAL A 146 -3.11 4.30 5.30
C VAL A 146 -3.99 3.60 4.27
N GLY A 147 -5.19 3.17 4.66
CA GLY A 147 -6.17 2.55 3.76
C GLY A 147 -6.54 3.45 2.58
N ILE A 148 -6.80 4.73 2.84
CA ILE A 148 -7.06 5.75 1.81
C ILE A 148 -5.84 5.94 0.90
N ALA A 149 -4.66 6.14 1.49
CA ALA A 149 -3.43 6.35 0.74
C ALA A 149 -3.13 5.17 -0.18
N MET A 150 -3.24 3.93 0.33
CA MET A 150 -3.04 2.72 -0.47
C MET A 150 -4.10 2.55 -1.57
N ALA A 151 -5.36 2.97 -1.32
CA ALA A 151 -6.41 2.96 -2.34
C ALA A 151 -6.08 3.88 -3.53
N VAL A 152 -5.65 5.10 -3.23
CA VAL A 152 -5.19 6.08 -4.23
C VAL A 152 -3.94 5.58 -4.94
N GLY A 153 -2.98 5.02 -4.22
CA GLY A 153 -1.75 4.47 -4.77
C GLY A 153 -1.97 3.31 -5.73
N LYS A 154 -2.93 2.44 -5.45
CA LYS A 154 -3.31 1.36 -6.39
C LYS A 154 -3.76 1.91 -7.74
N ALA A 155 -4.53 2.98 -7.76
CA ALA A 155 -4.99 3.62 -9.00
C ALA A 155 -3.84 4.34 -9.72
N SER A 156 -2.97 5.05 -8.99
CA SER A 156 -1.86 5.79 -9.59
C SER A 156 -0.83 4.87 -10.26
N VAL A 157 -0.58 3.68 -9.73
CA VAL A 157 0.31 2.70 -10.39
C VAL A 157 -0.28 2.21 -11.70
N PHE A 158 -1.58 1.94 -11.77
CA PHE A 158 -2.22 1.56 -13.03
C PHE A 158 -2.25 2.71 -14.04
N LYS A 159 -2.30 3.97 -13.58
CA LYS A 159 -2.15 5.13 -14.47
C LYS A 159 -0.79 5.15 -15.15
N PHE A 160 0.33 4.87 -14.45
CA PHE A 160 1.64 4.71 -15.08
C PHE A 160 1.62 3.67 -16.20
N ILE A 161 1.00 2.50 -15.92
CA ILE A 161 0.95 1.41 -16.90
C ILE A 161 0.15 1.84 -18.12
N SER A 162 -0.96 2.55 -17.95
CA SER A 162 -1.77 3.01 -19.06
C SER A 162 -1.06 4.06 -19.91
N ASP A 163 -0.28 4.92 -19.31
CA ASP A 163 0.42 6.00 -20.01
C ASP A 163 1.68 5.49 -20.75
N GLU A 164 2.44 4.58 -20.13
CA GLU A 164 3.72 4.11 -20.69
C GLU A 164 3.61 2.84 -21.55
N TYR A 165 2.62 1.98 -21.26
CA TYR A 165 2.47 0.66 -21.91
C TYR A 165 1.10 0.49 -22.56
N SER A 166 0.61 1.53 -23.25
CA SER A 166 -0.71 1.53 -23.88
C SER A 166 -0.94 0.34 -24.83
N SER A 167 0.09 -0.15 -25.54
CA SER A 167 0.04 -1.31 -26.42
C SER A 167 0.05 -2.66 -25.67
N ASN A 168 0.59 -2.72 -24.46
CA ASN A 168 0.80 -3.94 -23.68
C ASN A 168 0.14 -3.87 -22.29
N ILE A 169 -0.85 -3.02 -22.13
CA ILE A 169 -1.54 -2.75 -20.84
C ILE A 169 -1.93 -4.03 -20.11
N GLY A 170 -2.52 -5.00 -20.82
CA GLY A 170 -3.00 -6.25 -20.22
C GLY A 170 -1.86 -7.11 -19.65
N ALA A 171 -0.76 -7.24 -20.40
CA ALA A 171 0.38 -8.05 -19.98
C ALA A 171 1.10 -7.43 -18.77
N VAL A 172 1.40 -6.13 -18.83
CA VAL A 172 2.09 -5.42 -17.75
C VAL A 172 1.22 -5.36 -16.50
N SER A 173 -0.07 -5.05 -16.63
CA SER A 173 -1.03 -5.04 -15.52
C SER A 173 -1.16 -6.42 -14.85
N GLY A 174 -1.15 -7.49 -15.66
CA GLY A 174 -1.19 -8.85 -15.16
C GLY A 174 0.04 -9.20 -14.32
N ILE A 175 1.24 -8.86 -14.80
CA ILE A 175 2.50 -9.08 -14.08
C ILE A 175 2.53 -8.27 -12.77
N VAL A 176 2.23 -6.99 -12.84
CA VAL A 176 2.22 -6.09 -11.67
C VAL A 176 1.18 -6.55 -10.65
N GLY A 177 -0.01 -6.97 -11.13
CA GLY A 177 -1.07 -7.49 -10.28
C GLY A 177 -0.68 -8.79 -9.57
N LEU A 178 -0.03 -9.72 -10.29
CA LEU A 178 0.44 -10.99 -9.73
C LEU A 178 1.52 -10.77 -8.66
N VAL A 179 2.52 -9.95 -8.95
CA VAL A 179 3.60 -9.64 -7.99
C VAL A 179 3.05 -8.94 -6.75
N GLY A 180 2.15 -7.97 -6.93
CA GLY A 180 1.49 -7.30 -5.81
C GLY A 180 0.61 -8.23 -4.98
N GLY A 181 -0.09 -9.19 -5.61
CA GLY A 181 -0.85 -10.21 -4.90
C GLY A 181 0.03 -11.12 -4.06
N LEU A 182 1.12 -11.63 -4.63
CA LEU A 182 2.09 -12.48 -3.92
C LEU A 182 2.77 -11.75 -2.75
N ALA A 183 2.97 -10.45 -2.85
CA ALA A 183 3.60 -9.66 -1.78
C ALA A 183 2.69 -9.49 -0.53
N GLY A 184 1.41 -9.84 -0.60
CA GLY A 184 0.47 -9.78 0.53
C GLY A 184 0.48 -11.03 1.41
N PHE A 185 1.14 -12.09 0.97
CA PHE A 185 1.28 -13.37 1.68
C PHE A 185 2.71 -13.60 2.12
#